data_ff0a8c3ba01db52838957c797ddedbd4
#
_entry.id   ff0a8c3ba01db52838957c797ddedbd4
#
_cell.length_a   1.000
_cell.length_b   1.000
_cell.length_c   1.000
_cell.angle_alpha   90.00
_cell.angle_beta   90.00
_cell.angle_gamma   90.00
#
_symmetry.space_group_name_H-M   'P 1'
#
loop_
_entity.id
_entity.type
_entity.pdbx_description
1 polymer ?
#
loop_
_entity_poly.entity_id
_entity_poly.type
_entity_poly.pdbx_seq_one_letter_code
_entity_poly.pdbx_strand_id
1 'polypeptide(L)' 'PEGYYSQQFLETRNNLLVTEWNSRVLQPQKYNPSLYEMQIDYRPNIDYGYEVNYKLYNYFIYFQITHKQQLTGFTPRI' A
#
# COMPACT_ATOMS: atom_id res chain seq x y z
N PRO A 1 10.06 -1.29 12.01
CA PRO A 1 10.47 -2.64 12.39
C PRO A 1 9.30 -3.50 12.79
N GLU A 2 9.45 -4.78 12.60
CA GLU A 2 8.41 -5.74 12.93
C GLU A 2 8.09 -5.68 14.42
N GLY A 3 6.80 -5.72 14.75
CA GLY A 3 6.34 -5.59 16.13
C GLY A 3 6.16 -4.17 16.61
N TYR A 4 6.63 -3.20 15.84
CA TYR A 4 6.49 -1.78 16.20
C TYR A 4 5.04 -1.30 16.01
N TYR A 5 4.39 -1.77 14.95
CA TYR A 5 3.01 -1.41 14.63
C TYR A 5 2.08 -2.54 15.02
N SER A 6 0.85 -2.21 15.42
CA SER A 6 -0.19 -3.21 15.62
C SER A 6 -0.72 -3.68 14.27
N GLN A 7 -1.31 -4.87 14.23
CA GLN A 7 -1.96 -5.37 13.02
C GLN A 7 -3.07 -4.42 12.58
N GLN A 8 -3.86 -3.91 13.53
CA GLN A 8 -4.94 -2.99 13.22
C GLN A 8 -4.43 -1.70 12.57
N PHE A 9 -3.32 -1.16 13.05
CA PHE A 9 -2.69 0.01 12.45
C PHE A 9 -2.30 -0.29 11.00
N LEU A 10 -1.66 -1.43 10.78
CA LEU A 10 -1.22 -1.82 9.44
C LEU A 10 -2.42 -2.01 8.51
N GLU A 11 -3.48 -2.65 8.99
CA GLU A 11 -4.69 -2.86 8.19
C GLU A 11 -5.32 -1.54 7.77
N THR A 12 -5.43 -0.60 8.68
CA THR A 12 -5.99 0.71 8.39
C THR A 12 -5.19 1.42 7.30
N ARG A 13 -3.87 1.42 7.44
CA ARG A 13 -2.99 2.05 6.46
C ARG A 13 -3.03 1.32 5.12
N ASN A 14 -3.00 -0.01 5.15
CA ASN A 14 -3.03 -0.81 3.93
C ASN A 14 -4.33 -0.62 3.16
N ASN A 15 -5.46 -0.49 3.84
CA ASN A 15 -6.73 -0.22 3.17
C ASN A 15 -6.68 1.08 2.37
N LEU A 16 -6.13 2.12 2.96
CA LEU A 16 -5.98 3.41 2.27
C LEU A 16 -5.02 3.30 1.09
N LEU A 17 -3.89 2.64 1.29
CA LEU A 17 -2.86 2.51 0.27
C LEU A 17 -3.33 1.66 -0.90
N VAL A 18 -4.00 0.54 -0.64
CA VAL A 18 -4.55 -0.32 -1.69
C VAL A 18 -5.64 0.40 -2.48
N THR A 19 -6.51 1.13 -1.79
CA THR A 19 -7.58 1.89 -2.46
C THR A 19 -6.99 2.89 -3.45
N GLU A 20 -5.99 3.63 -3.03
CA GLU A 20 -5.34 4.60 -3.91
C GLU A 20 -4.57 3.91 -5.03
N TRP A 21 -3.82 2.85 -4.71
CA TRP A 21 -3.09 2.06 -5.71
C TRP A 21 -4.05 1.58 -6.80
N ASN A 22 -5.13 0.92 -6.42
CA ASN A 22 -6.07 0.33 -7.37
C ASN A 22 -6.76 1.41 -8.22
N SER A 23 -7.02 2.56 -7.64
CA SER A 23 -7.55 3.70 -8.39
C SER A 23 -6.57 4.14 -9.48
N ARG A 24 -5.28 4.18 -9.17
CA ARG A 24 -4.26 4.61 -10.14
C ARG A 24 -4.06 3.60 -11.27
N VAL A 25 -4.19 2.31 -10.96
CA VAL A 25 -4.13 1.27 -12.00
C VAL A 25 -5.18 1.51 -13.08
N LEU A 26 -6.33 2.02 -12.69
CA LEU A 26 -7.43 2.28 -13.63
C LEU A 26 -7.30 3.59 -14.38
N GLN A 27 -6.22 4.34 -14.16
CA GLN A 27 -6.00 5.64 -14.78
C GLN A 27 -4.65 5.70 -15.49
N PRO A 28 -4.45 4.87 -16.53
CA PRO A 28 -3.12 4.76 -17.18
C PRO A 28 -2.68 6.03 -17.93
N GLN A 29 -3.62 6.94 -18.20
CA GLN A 29 -3.28 8.21 -18.83
C GLN A 29 -2.75 9.24 -17.83
N LYS A 30 -3.08 9.05 -16.55
CA LYS A 30 -2.70 9.96 -15.49
C LYS A 30 -1.53 9.43 -14.67
N TYR A 31 -1.48 8.12 -14.46
CA TYR A 31 -0.45 7.46 -13.67
C TYR A 31 0.25 6.42 -14.53
N ASN A 32 1.58 6.38 -14.41
CA ASN A 32 2.41 5.52 -15.25
C ASN A 32 2.02 4.04 -15.10
N PRO A 33 1.53 3.40 -16.19
CA PRO A 33 1.11 1.99 -16.11
C PRO A 33 2.28 1.03 -15.92
N SER A 34 3.52 1.47 -16.12
CA SER A 34 4.68 0.65 -15.77
C SER A 34 4.91 0.58 -14.28
N LEU A 35 4.37 1.53 -13.52
CA LEU A 35 4.43 1.52 -12.05
C LEU A 35 3.20 0.83 -11.46
N TYR A 36 2.03 1.17 -11.97
CA TYR A 36 0.74 0.70 -11.44
C TYR A 36 0.16 -0.33 -12.40
N GLU A 37 0.79 -1.51 -12.44
CA GLU A 37 0.50 -2.50 -13.48
C GLU A 37 -0.76 -3.31 -13.22
N MET A 38 -0.98 -3.73 -11.98
CA MET A 38 -2.09 -4.60 -11.62
C MET A 38 -2.70 -4.16 -10.31
N GLN A 39 -4.01 -4.32 -10.21
CA GLN A 39 -4.71 -4.11 -8.95
C GLN A 39 -4.26 -5.12 -7.91
N ILE A 40 -4.28 -4.70 -6.65
CA ILE A 40 -3.96 -5.55 -5.52
C ILE A 40 -5.28 -6.03 -4.92
N ASP A 41 -5.46 -7.34 -4.82
CA ASP A 41 -6.65 -7.95 -4.22
C ASP A 41 -6.45 -8.05 -2.72
N TYR A 42 -6.79 -6.97 -2.03
CA TYR A 42 -6.71 -6.91 -0.58
C TYR A 42 -8.09 -6.52 -0.06
N ARG A 43 -8.71 -7.40 0.73
CA ARG A 43 -10.09 -7.25 1.17
C ARG A 43 -10.16 -6.90 2.65
N PRO A 44 -10.83 -5.81 3.01
CA PRO A 44 -10.86 -5.35 4.41
C PRO A 44 -11.55 -6.34 5.37
N ASN A 45 -12.42 -7.21 4.84
CA ASN A 45 -13.15 -8.17 5.66
C ASN A 45 -12.40 -9.49 5.89
N ILE A 46 -11.17 -9.60 5.35
CA ILE A 46 -10.35 -10.80 5.55
C ILE A 46 -9.22 -10.48 6.52
N ASP A 47 -9.01 -11.36 7.48
CA ASP A 47 -7.88 -11.27 8.39
C ASP A 47 -6.70 -12.01 7.77
N TYR A 48 -5.78 -11.24 7.16
CA TYR A 48 -4.57 -11.81 6.54
C TYR A 48 -3.46 -12.07 7.55
N GLY A 49 -3.64 -11.61 8.79
CA GLY A 49 -2.63 -11.74 9.82
C GLY A 49 -1.61 -10.62 9.81
N TYR A 50 -0.78 -10.63 10.85
CA TYR A 50 0.20 -9.57 11.04
C TYR A 50 1.26 -9.55 9.95
N GLU A 51 1.82 -10.71 9.64
CA GLU A 51 2.97 -10.76 8.73
C GLU A 51 2.64 -10.31 7.32
N VAL A 52 1.48 -10.74 6.79
CA VAL A 52 1.05 -10.29 5.45
C VAL A 52 0.85 -8.78 5.44
N ASN A 53 0.20 -8.25 6.46
CA ASN A 53 -0.02 -6.81 6.55
C ASN A 53 1.28 -6.03 6.71
N TYR A 54 2.23 -6.57 7.47
CA TYR A 54 3.52 -5.95 7.64
C TYR A 54 4.30 -5.90 6.31
N LYS A 55 4.30 -7.00 5.58
CA LYS A 55 4.99 -7.07 4.28
C LYS A 55 4.35 -6.16 3.25
N LEU A 56 3.03 -6.12 3.21
CA LEU A 56 2.31 -5.25 2.28
C LEU A 56 2.59 -3.78 2.59
N TYR A 57 2.54 -3.41 3.86
CA TYR A 57 2.84 -2.04 4.27
C TYR A 57 4.25 -1.64 3.88
N ASN A 58 5.23 -2.50 4.14
CA ASN A 58 6.62 -2.24 3.76
C ASN A 58 6.80 -2.13 2.26
N TYR A 59 6.07 -2.95 1.48
CA TYR A 59 6.09 -2.83 0.04
C TYR A 59 5.67 -1.43 -0.41
N PHE A 60 4.58 -0.92 0.16
CA PHE A 60 4.10 0.42 -0.19
C PHE A 60 5.08 1.52 0.22
N ILE A 61 5.67 1.40 1.41
CA ILE A 61 6.67 2.37 1.86
C ILE A 61 7.85 2.38 0.89
N TYR A 62 8.36 1.19 0.57
CA TYR A 62 9.51 1.05 -0.33
C TYR A 62 9.19 1.57 -1.74
N PHE A 63 8.01 1.21 -2.25
CA PHE A 63 7.55 1.66 -3.55
C PHE A 63 7.52 3.19 -3.63
N GLN A 64 6.92 3.82 -2.64
CA GLN A 64 6.76 5.29 -2.64
C GLN A 64 8.11 6.00 -2.58
N ILE A 65 9.03 5.50 -1.78
CA ILE A 65 10.37 6.09 -1.66
C ILE A 65 11.16 5.85 -2.94
N THR A 66 11.16 4.61 -3.44
CA THR A 66 11.97 4.22 -4.60
C THR A 66 11.51 4.93 -5.87
N HIS A 67 10.20 5.06 -6.07
CA HIS A 67 9.65 5.65 -7.29
C HIS A 67 9.19 7.08 -7.11
N LYS A 68 9.44 7.68 -5.94
CA LYS A 68 9.08 9.06 -5.63
C LYS A 68 7.60 9.31 -5.86
N GLN A 69 6.78 8.40 -5.36
CA GLN A 69 5.33 8.49 -5.42
C GLN A 69 4.79 8.73 -4.02
N GLN A 70 3.64 9.40 -3.94
CA GLN A 70 2.93 9.56 -2.67
C GLN A 70 1.50 9.08 -2.88
N LEU A 71 1.16 7.99 -2.20
CA LEU A 71 -0.16 7.37 -2.36
C LEU A 71 -1.20 7.96 -1.42
N THR A 72 -0.78 8.42 -0.25
CA THR A 72 -1.68 8.95 0.77
C THR A 72 -1.11 10.22 1.36
N GLY A 73 -1.86 10.82 2.30
CA GLY A 73 -1.45 12.08 2.92
C GLY A 73 -0.33 11.96 3.95
N PHE A 74 0.01 10.75 4.40
CA PHE A 74 1.11 10.57 5.35
C PHE A 74 2.41 10.25 4.63
N THR A 75 3.51 10.75 5.20
CA THR A 75 4.84 10.60 4.59
C THR A 75 5.34 9.17 4.77
N PRO A 76 5.79 8.50 3.68
CA PRO A 76 6.38 7.17 3.82
C PRO A 76 7.69 7.22 4.59
N ARG A 77 7.86 6.26 5.50
CA ARG A 77 9.09 6.14 6.30
C ARG A 77 9.45 4.69 6.47
N ILE A 78 10.73 4.43 6.46
CA ILE A 78 11.24 3.10 6.73
C ILE A 78 11.46 2.89 8.22
#